data_70a814e7ce83ab1f876a31b17387ae48
#
_entry.id   70a814e7ce83ab1f876a31b17387ae48
#
_cell.length_a   1.000
_cell.length_b   1.000
_cell.length_c   1.000
_cell.angle_alpha   90.00
_cell.angle_beta   90.00
_cell.angle_gamma   90.00
#
_symmetry.space_group_name_H-M   'P 1'
#
loop_
_entity.id
_entity.type
_entity.pdbx_description
1 polymer ?
#
loop_
_entity_poly.entity_id
_entity_poly.type
_entity_poly.pdbx_seq_one_letter_code
_entity_poly.pdbx_strand_id
1 'polypeptide(L)'
;SNTRHRPIGLGVQGLADVFILCGLPFDSYESRLMNVHIFEAMYHAALEASSELAEIDGSYETFQGSPASQGILQQDMWGGGVRMSGMYDWSAMRERVKTKGLRNSLLMAPMPTASTAQILGNNECFEPYTTNIYLRRTLAGEFVVVNKHLVNHLKEAGLWSKEMKDLMVKAGGSIQNIVDIPKEIKDLYKTVWEISQKCIIDMAADRGRYIDQSQSMNLFMESPTM
;
A
#
# COMPACT_ATOMS: atom_id res chain seq x y z
N SER A 1 4.44 -28.29 3.18
CA SER A 1 3.58 -27.54 2.25
C SER A 1 4.36 -26.50 1.45
N ASN A 2 5.30 -25.74 2.05
CA ASN A 2 6.04 -24.68 1.36
C ASN A 2 6.81 -25.20 0.12
N THR A 3 7.47 -26.33 0.21
CA THR A 3 8.19 -26.94 -0.94
C THR A 3 7.24 -27.38 -2.04
N ARG A 4 6.05 -27.83 -1.68
CA ARG A 4 5.04 -28.34 -2.60
C ARG A 4 4.34 -27.23 -3.39
N HIS A 5 3.98 -26.14 -2.71
CA HIS A 5 3.19 -25.06 -3.29
C HIS A 5 3.99 -23.78 -3.56
N ARG A 6 5.14 -23.61 -2.88
CA ARG A 6 6.07 -22.49 -3.03
C ARG A 6 5.39 -21.10 -3.00
N PRO A 7 4.45 -20.84 -2.06
CA PRO A 7 3.84 -19.53 -1.96
C PRO A 7 4.89 -18.49 -1.55
N ILE A 8 4.80 -17.32 -2.11
CA ILE A 8 5.54 -16.13 -1.69
C ILE A 8 4.55 -15.03 -1.33
N GLY A 9 5.00 -13.97 -0.67
CA GLY A 9 4.15 -12.85 -0.28
C GLY A 9 4.82 -11.53 -0.63
N LEU A 10 4.55 -11.00 -1.81
CA LEU A 10 4.97 -9.66 -2.20
C LEU A 10 4.00 -8.62 -1.62
N GLY A 11 4.53 -7.52 -1.16
CA GLY A 11 3.77 -6.39 -0.66
C GLY A 11 4.56 -5.11 -0.79
N VAL A 12 3.98 -4.00 -0.30
CA VAL A 12 4.58 -2.68 -0.34
C VAL A 12 4.67 -2.08 1.04
N GLN A 13 5.54 -1.12 1.22
CA GLN A 13 5.56 -0.18 2.32
C GLN A 13 5.84 1.22 1.78
N GLY A 14 5.38 2.25 2.49
CA GLY A 14 5.57 3.64 2.07
C GLY A 14 4.61 4.10 0.96
N LEU A 15 3.43 3.49 0.79
CA LEU A 15 2.47 3.96 -0.21
C LEU A 15 2.02 5.40 0.07
N ALA A 16 1.80 5.75 1.34
CA ALA A 16 1.47 7.13 1.73
C ALA A 16 2.62 8.11 1.40
N ASP A 17 3.88 7.68 1.57
CA ASP A 17 5.04 8.48 1.17
C ASP A 17 5.08 8.73 -0.33
N VAL A 18 4.76 7.72 -1.13
CA VAL A 18 4.67 7.86 -2.60
C VAL A 18 3.60 8.89 -2.98
N PHE A 19 2.42 8.83 -2.39
CA PHE A 19 1.37 9.82 -2.64
C PHE A 19 1.82 11.23 -2.28
N ILE A 20 2.43 11.42 -1.12
CA ILE A 20 2.99 12.71 -0.69
C ILE A 20 4.02 13.22 -1.70
N LEU A 21 4.98 12.39 -2.12
CA LEU A 21 6.02 12.75 -3.08
C LEU A 21 5.46 13.10 -4.47
N CYS A 22 4.31 12.53 -4.82
CA CYS A 22 3.58 12.87 -6.05
C CYS A 22 2.62 14.06 -5.88
N GLY A 23 2.54 14.68 -4.68
CA GLY A 23 1.62 15.78 -4.40
C GLY A 23 0.15 15.37 -4.37
N LEU A 24 -0.14 14.11 -4.08
CA LEU A 24 -1.49 13.54 -4.11
C LEU A 24 -2.03 13.34 -2.70
N PRO A 25 -3.12 14.02 -2.29
CA PRO A 25 -3.82 13.70 -1.04
C PRO A 25 -4.23 12.23 -1.00
N PHE A 26 -4.10 11.58 0.15
CA PHE A 26 -4.37 10.14 0.28
C PHE A 26 -5.78 9.76 -0.16
N ASP A 27 -6.76 10.61 0.12
CA ASP A 27 -8.19 10.43 -0.18
C ASP A 27 -8.60 11.00 -1.55
N SER A 28 -7.64 11.34 -2.42
CA SER A 28 -7.92 11.82 -3.77
C SER A 28 -8.24 10.69 -4.75
N TYR A 29 -8.91 11.05 -5.85
CA TYR A 29 -9.16 10.12 -6.96
C TYR A 29 -7.86 9.63 -7.61
N GLU A 30 -6.88 10.52 -7.76
CA GLU A 30 -5.57 10.25 -8.36
C GLU A 30 -4.77 9.25 -7.52
N SER A 31 -4.79 9.38 -6.19
CA SER A 31 -4.19 8.41 -5.27
C SER A 31 -4.84 7.03 -5.38
N ARG A 32 -6.17 7.00 -5.49
CA ARG A 32 -6.93 5.77 -5.70
C ARG A 32 -6.56 5.10 -7.03
N LEU A 33 -6.41 5.87 -8.10
CA LEU A 33 -5.98 5.37 -9.40
C LEU A 33 -4.53 4.86 -9.36
N MET A 34 -3.63 5.60 -8.73
CA MET A 34 -2.23 5.18 -8.55
C MET A 34 -2.13 3.90 -7.74
N ASN A 35 -2.93 3.75 -6.68
CA ASN A 35 -3.01 2.50 -5.90
C ASN A 35 -3.35 1.30 -6.81
N VAL A 36 -4.35 1.43 -7.69
CA VAL A 36 -4.71 0.37 -8.66
C VAL A 36 -3.53 0.05 -9.57
N HIS A 37 -2.91 1.06 -10.16
CA HIS A 37 -1.80 0.88 -11.12
C HIS A 37 -0.58 0.21 -10.49
N ILE A 38 -0.21 0.58 -9.27
CA ILE A 38 0.90 -0.04 -8.55
C ILE A 38 0.65 -1.55 -8.35
N PHE A 39 -0.52 -1.92 -7.83
CA PHE A 39 -0.82 -3.32 -7.56
C PHE A 39 -1.06 -4.14 -8.83
N GLU A 40 -1.61 -3.53 -9.88
CA GLU A 40 -1.71 -4.15 -11.21
C GLU A 40 -0.32 -4.46 -11.79
N ALA A 41 0.60 -3.49 -11.74
CA ALA A 41 1.97 -3.65 -12.21
C ALA A 41 2.72 -4.74 -11.44
N MET A 42 2.60 -4.72 -10.11
CA MET A 42 3.24 -5.72 -9.25
C MET A 42 2.73 -7.13 -9.52
N TYR A 43 1.42 -7.30 -9.65
CA TYR A 43 0.83 -8.62 -9.90
C TYR A 43 1.20 -9.13 -11.29
N HIS A 44 1.17 -8.27 -12.31
CA HIS A 44 1.61 -8.64 -13.66
C HIS A 44 3.08 -9.10 -13.67
N ALA A 45 3.98 -8.31 -13.10
CA ALA A 45 5.40 -8.65 -13.04
C ALA A 45 5.68 -9.92 -12.20
N ALA A 46 4.92 -10.13 -11.12
CA ALA A 46 5.04 -11.32 -10.29
C ALA A 46 4.61 -12.59 -11.05
N LEU A 47 3.53 -12.52 -11.84
CA LEU A 47 3.11 -13.62 -12.72
C LEU A 47 4.15 -13.90 -13.79
N GLU A 48 4.69 -12.88 -14.43
CA GLU A 48 5.73 -13.00 -15.45
C GLU A 48 6.98 -13.70 -14.89
N ALA A 49 7.54 -13.19 -13.79
CA ALA A 49 8.71 -13.77 -13.14
C ALA A 49 8.46 -15.20 -12.64
N SER A 50 7.28 -15.47 -12.05
CA SER A 50 6.93 -16.83 -11.61
C SER A 50 6.76 -17.80 -12.78
N SER A 51 6.31 -17.32 -13.94
CA SER A 51 6.22 -18.12 -15.16
C SER A 51 7.61 -18.40 -15.74
N GLU A 52 8.53 -17.43 -15.73
CA GLU A 52 9.94 -17.64 -16.14
C GLU A 52 10.63 -18.67 -15.28
N LEU A 53 10.44 -18.58 -13.96
CA LEU A 53 10.97 -19.56 -13.03
C LEU A 53 10.36 -20.96 -13.24
N ALA A 54 9.10 -21.04 -13.65
CA ALA A 54 8.47 -22.33 -13.97
C ALA A 54 9.06 -22.96 -15.24
N GLU A 55 9.52 -22.18 -16.21
CA GLU A 55 10.22 -22.71 -17.39
C GLU A 55 11.59 -23.33 -17.03
N ILE A 56 12.26 -22.81 -15.99
CA ILE A 56 13.57 -23.28 -15.54
C ILE A 56 13.44 -24.46 -14.58
N ASP A 57 12.62 -24.32 -13.54
CA ASP A 57 12.55 -25.20 -12.38
C ASP A 57 11.27 -26.05 -12.31
N GLY A 58 10.38 -25.91 -13.30
CA GLY A 58 9.05 -26.52 -13.31
C GLY A 58 8.04 -25.77 -12.45
N SER A 59 6.76 -25.98 -12.75
CA SER A 59 5.63 -25.41 -11.98
C SER A 59 5.58 -25.98 -10.56
N TYR A 60 4.86 -25.31 -9.66
CA TYR A 60 4.55 -25.89 -8.36
C TYR A 60 3.72 -27.17 -8.52
N GLU A 61 3.89 -28.12 -7.59
CA GLU A 61 3.41 -29.52 -7.73
C GLU A 61 1.92 -29.64 -8.03
N THR A 62 1.09 -28.75 -7.47
CA THR A 62 -0.37 -28.79 -7.62
C THR A 62 -0.88 -27.76 -8.63
N PHE A 63 -0.06 -27.32 -9.57
CA PHE A 63 -0.44 -26.37 -10.62
C PHE A 63 -1.58 -26.89 -11.47
N GLN A 64 -1.49 -28.17 -11.91
CA GLN A 64 -2.52 -28.79 -12.73
C GLN A 64 -3.84 -28.90 -11.96
N GLY A 65 -4.92 -28.44 -12.57
CA GLY A 65 -6.26 -28.36 -11.95
C GLY A 65 -6.50 -27.08 -11.12
N SER A 66 -5.49 -26.23 -10.95
CA SER A 66 -5.67 -24.92 -10.33
C SER A 66 -6.38 -23.93 -11.27
N PRO A 67 -7.00 -22.85 -10.77
CA PRO A 67 -7.54 -21.79 -11.61
C PRO A 67 -6.49 -21.23 -12.58
N ALA A 68 -5.27 -21.01 -12.14
CA ALA A 68 -4.17 -20.50 -12.96
C ALA A 68 -3.86 -21.43 -14.15
N SER A 69 -3.92 -22.75 -13.96
CA SER A 69 -3.71 -23.71 -15.07
C SER A 69 -4.79 -23.63 -16.15
N GLN A 70 -5.92 -23.01 -15.84
CA GLN A 70 -7.02 -22.73 -16.77
C GLN A 70 -6.97 -21.30 -17.33
N GLY A 71 -5.95 -20.50 -16.94
CA GLY A 71 -5.82 -19.10 -17.32
C GLY A 71 -6.74 -18.17 -16.53
N ILE A 72 -7.28 -18.63 -15.39
CA ILE A 72 -8.10 -17.83 -14.49
C ILE A 72 -7.17 -17.20 -13.47
N LEU A 73 -7.02 -15.87 -13.51
CA LEU A 73 -6.18 -15.08 -12.62
C LEU A 73 -7.03 -14.44 -11.51
N GLN A 74 -6.36 -13.82 -10.53
CA GLN A 74 -7.04 -13.26 -9.35
C GLN A 74 -8.15 -12.26 -9.72
N GLN A 75 -7.89 -11.34 -10.66
CA GLN A 75 -8.88 -10.35 -11.08
C GLN A 75 -10.13 -10.98 -11.76
N ASP A 76 -10.01 -12.15 -12.35
CA ASP A 76 -11.12 -12.85 -12.99
C ASP A 76 -12.10 -13.44 -11.96
N MET A 77 -11.61 -13.71 -10.75
CA MET A 77 -12.41 -14.26 -9.64
C MET A 77 -13.21 -13.20 -8.87
N TRP A 78 -12.99 -11.92 -9.15
CA TRP A 78 -13.70 -10.80 -8.48
C TRP A 78 -15.06 -10.47 -9.11
N GLY A 79 -15.53 -11.28 -10.08
CA GLY A 79 -16.77 -11.00 -10.79
C GLY A 79 -16.63 -9.92 -11.87
N GLY A 80 -17.58 -9.89 -12.81
CA GLY A 80 -17.48 -9.06 -14.01
C GLY A 80 -17.34 -7.56 -13.73
N GLY A 81 -16.65 -6.85 -14.62
CA GLY A 81 -16.59 -5.39 -14.64
C GLY A 81 -15.33 -4.76 -14.06
N VAL A 82 -14.29 -5.55 -13.76
CA VAL A 82 -12.99 -4.99 -13.43
C VAL A 82 -12.41 -4.26 -14.63
N ARG A 83 -12.44 -2.92 -14.59
CA ARG A 83 -11.77 -2.10 -15.59
C ARG A 83 -10.26 -2.14 -15.35
N MET A 84 -9.53 -2.76 -16.26
CA MET A 84 -8.08 -2.79 -16.26
C MET A 84 -7.52 -1.44 -16.76
N SER A 85 -6.26 -1.12 -16.39
CA SER A 85 -5.60 0.11 -16.84
C SER A 85 -5.41 0.19 -18.35
N GLY A 86 -5.35 -0.96 -19.04
CA GLY A 86 -4.96 -1.06 -20.44
C GLY A 86 -3.45 -1.01 -20.67
N MET A 87 -2.63 -0.95 -19.62
CA MET A 87 -1.17 -0.93 -19.72
C MET A 87 -0.56 -2.31 -20.04
N TYR A 88 -1.29 -3.40 -19.78
CA TYR A 88 -0.79 -4.76 -19.90
C TYR A 88 -1.69 -5.63 -20.77
N ASP A 89 -1.09 -6.53 -21.56
CA ASP A 89 -1.81 -7.56 -22.31
C ASP A 89 -2.11 -8.76 -21.40
N TRP A 90 -3.23 -8.69 -20.72
CA TRP A 90 -3.70 -9.75 -19.83
C TRP A 90 -4.10 -11.03 -20.57
N SER A 91 -4.45 -10.94 -21.87
CA SER A 91 -4.72 -12.13 -22.69
C SER A 91 -3.44 -12.92 -22.94
N ALA A 92 -2.38 -12.23 -23.34
CA ALA A 92 -1.06 -12.85 -23.49
C ALA A 92 -0.56 -13.45 -22.15
N MET A 93 -0.77 -12.76 -21.04
CA MET A 93 -0.38 -13.26 -19.71
C MET A 93 -1.15 -14.55 -19.35
N ARG A 94 -2.47 -14.62 -19.59
CA ARG A 94 -3.25 -15.85 -19.35
C ARG A 94 -2.75 -17.02 -20.17
N GLU A 95 -2.47 -16.81 -21.46
CA GLU A 95 -1.92 -17.87 -22.33
C GLU A 95 -0.52 -18.30 -21.89
N ARG A 96 0.32 -17.35 -21.46
CA ARG A 96 1.63 -17.64 -20.90
C ARG A 96 1.52 -18.53 -19.65
N VAL A 97 0.68 -18.16 -18.69
CA VAL A 97 0.46 -18.92 -17.45
C VAL A 97 -0.07 -20.33 -17.76
N LYS A 98 -1.01 -20.47 -18.68
CA LYS A 98 -1.53 -21.80 -19.09
C LYS A 98 -0.47 -22.68 -19.70
N THR A 99 0.38 -22.12 -20.54
CA THR A 99 1.34 -22.90 -21.36
C THR A 99 2.66 -23.15 -20.63
N LYS A 100 3.15 -22.18 -19.86
CA LYS A 100 4.43 -22.22 -19.16
C LYS A 100 4.30 -22.61 -17.68
N GLY A 101 3.13 -22.37 -17.10
CA GLY A 101 2.87 -22.59 -15.69
C GLY A 101 3.33 -21.45 -14.79
N LEU A 102 3.25 -21.69 -13.48
CA LEU A 102 3.75 -20.80 -12.43
C LEU A 102 4.62 -21.59 -11.45
N ARG A 103 5.76 -21.03 -11.05
CA ARG A 103 6.61 -21.60 -10.00
C ARG A 103 6.01 -21.50 -8.62
N ASN A 104 5.24 -20.41 -8.36
CA ASN A 104 4.65 -20.05 -7.07
C ASN A 104 3.14 -20.15 -7.15
N SER A 105 2.52 -20.80 -6.16
CA SER A 105 1.06 -20.95 -6.12
C SER A 105 0.34 -19.68 -5.73
N LEU A 106 0.99 -18.80 -4.97
CA LEU A 106 0.51 -17.50 -4.51
C LEU A 106 1.66 -16.50 -4.56
N LEU A 107 1.37 -15.24 -4.86
CA LEU A 107 2.36 -14.21 -5.14
C LEU A 107 2.23 -12.98 -4.25
N MET A 108 1.01 -12.42 -4.14
CA MET A 108 0.77 -11.13 -3.50
C MET A 108 0.15 -11.30 -2.11
N ALA A 109 0.85 -10.82 -1.09
CA ALA A 109 0.37 -10.83 0.30
C ALA A 109 0.87 -9.59 1.06
N PRO A 110 0.26 -8.41 0.83
CA PRO A 110 0.65 -7.19 1.54
C PRO A 110 0.51 -7.32 3.05
N MET A 111 1.63 -7.23 3.75
CA MET A 111 1.74 -7.39 5.20
C MET A 111 1.89 -6.02 5.91
N PRO A 112 1.77 -5.95 7.26
CA PRO A 112 1.83 -4.69 8.01
C PRO A 112 3.14 -3.91 7.91
N THR A 113 4.27 -4.57 7.71
CA THR A 113 5.64 -4.00 7.56
C THR A 113 6.13 -3.10 8.72
N ALA A 114 5.57 -3.25 9.93
CA ALA A 114 5.81 -2.35 11.06
C ALA A 114 7.30 -2.11 11.38
N SER A 115 8.12 -3.18 11.44
CA SER A 115 9.56 -3.04 11.76
C SER A 115 10.38 -2.57 10.57
N THR A 116 10.11 -3.09 9.37
CA THR A 116 10.87 -2.75 8.17
C THR A 116 10.62 -1.32 7.70
N ALA A 117 9.39 -0.83 7.82
CA ALA A 117 9.05 0.55 7.54
C ALA A 117 9.82 1.52 8.45
N GLN A 118 9.98 1.18 9.71
CA GLN A 118 10.76 1.99 10.66
C GLN A 118 12.26 2.01 10.32
N ILE A 119 12.82 0.89 9.88
CA ILE A 119 14.24 0.80 9.48
C ILE A 119 14.48 1.68 8.24
N LEU A 120 13.58 1.65 7.27
CA LEU A 120 13.69 2.41 6.01
C LEU A 120 13.21 3.85 6.14
N GLY A 121 12.54 4.20 7.24
CA GLY A 121 12.07 5.57 7.52
C GLY A 121 10.94 6.03 6.60
N ASN A 122 10.02 5.12 6.24
CA ASN A 122 8.78 5.41 5.55
C ASN A 122 7.56 4.98 6.39
N ASN A 123 6.35 5.26 5.90
CA ASN A 123 5.13 4.81 6.55
C ASN A 123 4.92 3.30 6.36
N GLU A 124 4.14 2.70 7.25
CA GLU A 124 3.85 1.27 7.21
C GLU A 124 2.97 0.92 6.01
N CYS A 125 3.30 -0.20 5.37
CA CYS A 125 2.56 -0.82 4.27
C CYS A 125 1.93 0.18 3.27
N PHE A 126 0.63 0.11 3.11
CA PHE A 126 -0.20 0.92 2.20
C PHE A 126 -1.21 1.78 2.97
N GLU A 127 -1.00 1.98 4.27
CA GLU A 127 -1.88 2.77 5.14
C GLU A 127 -1.51 4.26 5.14
N PRO A 128 -2.47 5.15 5.42
CA PRO A 128 -2.17 6.55 5.68
C PRO A 128 -1.39 6.72 6.99
N TYR A 129 -0.76 7.87 7.18
CA TYR A 129 -0.10 8.20 8.44
C TYR A 129 -1.11 8.25 9.59
N THR A 130 -0.78 7.63 10.73
CA THR A 130 -1.59 7.73 11.95
C THR A 130 -1.43 9.08 12.64
N THR A 131 -0.25 9.68 12.51
CA THR A 131 0.09 11.00 13.07
C THR A 131 1.33 11.56 12.35
N ASN A 132 1.45 12.89 12.25
CA ASN A 132 2.62 13.53 11.66
C ASN A 132 3.76 13.78 12.66
N ILE A 133 3.51 13.62 13.96
CA ILE A 133 4.52 13.72 15.02
C ILE A 133 4.15 12.82 16.20
N TYR A 134 5.10 12.06 16.71
CA TYR A 134 4.90 11.21 17.89
C TYR A 134 6.18 11.00 18.67
N LEU A 135 6.02 10.61 19.93
CA LEU A 135 7.13 10.24 20.80
C LEU A 135 7.35 8.73 20.74
N ARG A 136 8.51 8.33 20.27
CA ARG A 136 8.94 6.93 20.25
C ARG A 136 9.78 6.60 21.46
N ARG A 137 9.35 5.61 22.24
CA ARG A 137 10.10 5.08 23.38
C ARG A 137 10.82 3.81 22.98
N THR A 138 12.10 3.76 23.25
CA THR A 138 12.96 2.59 23.03
C THR A 138 13.81 2.36 24.27
N LEU A 139 14.54 1.24 24.34
CA LEU A 139 15.50 0.98 25.40
C LEU A 139 16.64 2.03 25.46
N ALA A 140 16.92 2.68 24.33
CA ALA A 140 17.94 3.72 24.23
C ALA A 140 17.44 5.14 24.61
N GLY A 141 16.14 5.31 24.86
CA GLY A 141 15.56 6.60 25.23
C GLY A 141 14.27 6.94 24.48
N GLU A 142 13.84 8.20 24.63
CA GLU A 142 12.66 8.75 23.97
C GLU A 142 13.08 9.67 22.82
N PHE A 143 12.47 9.46 21.66
CA PHE A 143 12.78 10.19 20.43
C PHE A 143 11.51 10.78 19.83
N VAL A 144 11.55 12.06 19.49
CA VAL A 144 10.47 12.69 18.70
C VAL A 144 10.67 12.32 17.25
N VAL A 145 9.70 11.62 16.68
CA VAL A 145 9.65 11.26 15.26
C VAL A 145 8.64 12.17 14.56
N VAL A 146 9.06 12.79 13.48
CA VAL A 146 8.23 13.71 12.69
C VAL A 146 8.18 13.21 11.24
N ASN A 147 7.05 13.38 10.59
CA ASN A 147 6.92 13.13 9.15
C ASN A 147 7.90 14.03 8.39
N LYS A 148 8.95 13.42 7.84
CA LYS A 148 10.05 14.12 7.17
C LYS A 148 9.59 14.97 5.97
N HIS A 149 8.58 14.48 5.25
CA HIS A 149 8.03 15.18 4.09
C HIS A 149 7.32 16.46 4.53
N LEU A 150 6.51 16.40 5.59
CA LEU A 150 5.85 17.57 6.15
C LEU A 150 6.85 18.62 6.62
N VAL A 151 7.92 18.20 7.33
CA VAL A 151 8.98 19.11 7.77
C VAL A 151 9.62 19.84 6.58
N ASN A 152 9.89 19.12 5.49
CA ASN A 152 10.48 19.72 4.29
C ASN A 152 9.52 20.75 3.66
N HIS A 153 8.25 20.39 3.45
CA HIS A 153 7.27 21.33 2.91
C HIS A 153 7.06 22.57 3.81
N LEU A 154 7.05 22.39 5.15
CA LEU A 154 6.94 23.52 6.07
C LEU A 154 8.20 24.39 6.05
N LYS A 155 9.39 23.82 5.84
CA LYS A 155 10.63 24.59 5.66
C LYS A 155 10.63 25.38 4.36
N GLU A 156 10.23 24.77 3.27
CA GLU A 156 10.08 25.41 1.96
C GLU A 156 9.07 26.56 2.00
N ALA A 157 8.00 26.39 2.77
CA ALA A 157 6.99 27.43 3.00
C ALA A 157 7.43 28.49 4.04
N GLY A 158 8.59 28.35 4.68
CA GLY A 158 9.06 29.28 5.73
C GLY A 158 8.28 29.16 7.04
N LEU A 159 7.54 28.07 7.26
CA LEU A 159 6.62 27.89 8.41
C LEU A 159 7.23 26.99 9.49
N TRP A 160 8.34 26.31 9.24
CA TRP A 160 8.94 25.40 10.21
C TRP A 160 9.64 26.18 11.34
N SER A 161 9.13 26.05 12.56
CA SER A 161 9.68 26.66 13.75
C SER A 161 9.47 25.76 14.98
N LYS A 162 10.01 26.16 16.13
CA LYS A 162 9.74 25.50 17.40
C LYS A 162 8.26 25.61 17.78
N GLU A 163 7.69 26.78 17.57
CA GLU A 163 6.26 27.08 17.84
C GLU A 163 5.36 26.21 16.97
N MET A 164 5.68 26.05 15.67
CA MET A 164 4.97 25.17 14.76
C MET A 164 5.01 23.72 15.26
N LYS A 165 6.18 23.22 15.66
CA LYS A 165 6.33 21.89 16.24
C LYS A 165 5.46 21.72 17.49
N ASP A 166 5.46 22.71 18.38
CA ASP A 166 4.68 22.66 19.63
C ASP A 166 3.17 22.67 19.33
N LEU A 167 2.71 23.42 18.32
CA LEU A 167 1.32 23.37 17.84
C LEU A 167 0.94 21.99 17.33
N MET A 168 1.79 21.37 16.52
CA MET A 168 1.55 20.01 16.00
C MET A 168 1.47 18.98 17.14
N VAL A 169 2.34 19.07 18.14
CA VAL A 169 2.30 18.20 19.32
C VAL A 169 0.99 18.36 20.10
N LYS A 170 0.57 19.62 20.36
CA LYS A 170 -0.71 19.92 21.04
C LYS A 170 -1.92 19.39 20.26
N ALA A 171 -1.85 19.38 18.94
CA ALA A 171 -2.90 18.87 18.05
C ALA A 171 -2.83 17.33 17.83
N GLY A 172 -2.01 16.60 18.62
CA GLY A 172 -1.87 15.14 18.48
C GLY A 172 -1.28 14.68 17.14
N GLY A 173 -0.53 15.59 16.47
CA GLY A 173 0.07 15.32 15.16
C GLY A 173 -0.80 15.71 13.97
N SER A 174 -2.01 16.19 14.18
CA SER A 174 -2.81 16.85 13.14
C SER A 174 -2.28 18.24 12.82
N ILE A 175 -2.43 18.66 11.56
CA ILE A 175 -2.15 20.02 11.13
C ILE A 175 -3.41 20.74 10.63
N GLN A 176 -4.56 20.09 10.65
CA GLN A 176 -5.78 20.60 10.02
C GLN A 176 -6.27 21.92 10.63
N ASN A 177 -6.13 22.08 11.95
CA ASN A 177 -6.58 23.26 12.68
C ASN A 177 -5.51 24.34 12.86
N ILE A 178 -4.30 24.18 12.31
CA ILE A 178 -3.23 25.18 12.37
C ILE A 178 -3.47 26.22 11.27
N VAL A 179 -3.80 27.45 11.65
CA VAL A 179 -4.28 28.52 10.73
C VAL A 179 -3.23 28.84 9.66
N ASP A 180 -1.96 28.95 10.04
CA ASP A 180 -0.88 29.42 9.19
C ASP A 180 -0.49 28.42 8.07
N ILE A 181 -0.93 27.16 8.15
CA ILE A 181 -0.60 26.15 7.15
C ILE A 181 -1.57 26.23 5.97
N PRO A 182 -1.08 26.36 4.73
CA PRO A 182 -1.89 26.38 3.51
C PRO A 182 -2.75 25.11 3.36
N LYS A 183 -3.91 25.28 2.72
CA LYS A 183 -4.87 24.17 2.53
C LYS A 183 -4.26 22.99 1.75
N GLU A 184 -3.45 23.28 0.75
CA GLU A 184 -2.78 22.27 -0.10
C GLU A 184 -1.87 21.35 0.74
N ILE A 185 -1.13 21.92 1.70
CA ILE A 185 -0.32 21.13 2.64
C ILE A 185 -1.23 20.36 3.59
N LYS A 186 -2.30 20.98 4.11
CA LYS A 186 -3.24 20.27 4.99
C LYS A 186 -3.86 19.06 4.32
N ASP A 187 -4.31 19.20 3.08
CA ASP A 187 -4.94 18.11 2.32
C ASP A 187 -3.98 16.95 2.11
N LEU A 188 -2.69 17.24 1.87
CA LEU A 188 -1.66 16.24 1.62
C LEU A 188 -1.25 15.45 2.88
N TYR A 189 -1.34 16.06 4.06
CA TYR A 189 -0.88 15.49 5.33
C TYR A 189 -2.02 15.13 6.30
N LYS A 190 -3.19 14.79 5.76
CA LYS A 190 -4.27 14.20 6.57
C LYS A 190 -3.79 12.91 7.23
N THR A 191 -4.15 12.73 8.48
CA THR A 191 -3.94 11.49 9.22
C THR A 191 -5.12 10.53 9.06
N VAL A 192 -4.99 9.31 9.54
CA VAL A 192 -6.09 8.30 9.52
C VAL A 192 -7.37 8.79 10.17
N TRP A 193 -7.27 9.73 11.12
CA TRP A 193 -8.41 10.30 11.86
C TRP A 193 -9.20 11.32 11.04
N GLU A 194 -8.59 11.85 9.99
CA GLU A 194 -9.14 12.90 9.11
C GLU A 194 -9.57 12.34 7.75
N ILE A 195 -9.19 11.09 7.47
CA ILE A 195 -9.58 10.36 6.26
C ILE A 195 -10.79 9.48 6.56
N SER A 196 -11.78 9.50 5.66
CA SER A 196 -12.92 8.59 5.78
C SER A 196 -12.46 7.13 5.75
N GLN A 197 -12.89 6.33 6.72
CA GLN A 197 -12.61 4.90 6.75
C GLN A 197 -13.15 4.17 5.50
N LYS A 198 -14.21 4.70 4.90
CA LYS A 198 -14.70 4.23 3.60
C LYS A 198 -13.64 4.36 2.51
N CYS A 199 -12.84 5.44 2.51
CA CYS A 199 -11.75 5.60 1.54
C CYS A 199 -10.71 4.47 1.68
N ILE A 200 -10.34 4.10 2.91
CA ILE A 200 -9.40 3.00 3.19
C ILE A 200 -9.97 1.67 2.68
N ILE A 201 -11.25 1.41 2.94
CA ILE A 201 -11.95 0.20 2.47
C ILE A 201 -12.02 0.17 0.93
N ASP A 202 -12.37 1.29 0.30
CA ASP A 202 -12.46 1.39 -1.16
C ASP A 202 -11.09 1.13 -1.81
N MET A 203 -10.01 1.71 -1.27
CA MET A 203 -8.65 1.46 -1.75
C MET A 203 -8.23 -0.01 -1.56
N ALA A 204 -8.62 -0.63 -0.45
CA ALA A 204 -8.36 -2.05 -0.21
C ALA A 204 -9.12 -2.94 -1.21
N ALA A 205 -10.37 -2.61 -1.52
CA ALA A 205 -11.17 -3.31 -2.52
C ALA A 205 -10.57 -3.14 -3.93
N ASP A 206 -10.16 -1.94 -4.29
CA ASP A 206 -9.60 -1.65 -5.61
C ASP A 206 -8.32 -2.44 -5.89
N ARG A 207 -7.37 -2.50 -4.94
CA ARG A 207 -6.15 -3.29 -5.10
C ARG A 207 -6.35 -4.78 -4.85
N GLY A 208 -7.39 -5.18 -4.11
CA GLY A 208 -7.68 -6.56 -3.72
C GLY A 208 -7.79 -7.51 -4.92
N ARG A 209 -8.22 -7.00 -6.07
CA ARG A 209 -8.30 -7.77 -7.33
C ARG A 209 -6.95 -8.23 -7.89
N TYR A 210 -5.85 -7.68 -7.39
CA TYR A 210 -4.48 -8.06 -7.75
C TYR A 210 -3.74 -8.76 -6.60
N ILE A 211 -4.45 -9.12 -5.54
CA ILE A 211 -3.89 -9.77 -4.35
C ILE A 211 -4.49 -11.16 -4.24
N ASP A 212 -3.68 -12.18 -4.50
CA ASP A 212 -4.10 -13.58 -4.54
C ASP A 212 -4.08 -14.29 -3.18
N GLN A 213 -3.65 -13.60 -2.13
CA GLN A 213 -3.75 -14.07 -0.74
C GLN A 213 -4.64 -13.11 0.06
N SER A 214 -4.11 -12.52 1.11
CA SER A 214 -4.80 -11.55 1.94
C SER A 214 -3.97 -10.27 2.07
N GLN A 215 -4.62 -9.19 2.49
CA GLN A 215 -3.96 -7.93 2.82
C GLN A 215 -4.29 -7.56 4.27
N SER A 216 -3.30 -7.01 4.97
CA SER A 216 -3.52 -6.37 6.26
C SER A 216 -4.34 -5.10 6.08
N MET A 217 -5.22 -4.78 7.04
CA MET A 217 -5.97 -3.53 7.04
C MET A 217 -6.36 -3.17 8.45
N ASN A 218 -6.12 -1.92 8.84
CA ASN A 218 -6.62 -1.35 10.08
C ASN A 218 -7.77 -0.38 9.77
N LEU A 219 -8.79 -0.40 10.62
CA LEU A 219 -9.87 0.58 10.66
C LEU A 219 -9.78 1.33 11.98
N PHE A 220 -9.92 2.64 11.91
CA PHE A 220 -9.70 3.54 13.04
C PHE A 220 -11.03 4.17 13.46
N MET A 221 -11.39 4.02 14.74
CA MET A 221 -12.58 4.60 15.33
C MET A 221 -12.22 5.30 16.64
N GLU A 222 -12.55 6.58 16.74
CA GLU A 222 -12.16 7.41 17.88
C GLU A 222 -12.96 7.07 19.15
N SER A 223 -14.24 6.73 19.04
CA SER A 223 -15.12 6.41 20.17
C SER A 223 -16.16 5.36 19.74
N PRO A 224 -15.79 4.08 19.66
CA PRO A 224 -16.74 3.07 19.23
C PRO A 224 -17.86 2.93 20.27
N THR A 225 -19.10 3.13 19.84
CA THR A 225 -20.30 2.83 20.63
C THR A 225 -20.80 1.44 20.27
N MET A 226 -21.12 0.63 21.30
CA MET A 226 -21.82 -0.63 21.11
C MET A 226 -23.31 -0.40 20.80
#